data_d8a8f68dc3417a45671c4902c59172f6
#
_entry.id   d8a8f68dc3417a45671c4902c59172f6
#
_cell.length_a   1.000
_cell.length_b   1.000
_cell.length_c   1.000
_cell.angle_alpha   90.00
_cell.angle_beta   90.00
_cell.angle_gamma   90.00
#
_symmetry.space_group_name_H-M   'P 1'
#
loop_
_entity.id
_entity.type
_entity.pdbx_description
1 polymer ?
#
loop_
_entity_poly.entity_id
_entity_poly.type
_entity_poly.pdbx_seq_one_letter_code
_entity_poly.pdbx_strand_id
1 'polypeptide(L)'
;MFRSAALALALSLVSSAAVATGDPLVGVLQNGGTAGLGAAVTIERSIYAGAGARYDLVPLLIYEGKYFYLHGYRLGLKPYDTPVGTFDVFLSQRFEGYPYNDLPSSLAGMAGRNTGTDFGLSFERPGDFGTVFGELLHDVSGASSGSEARLGYFFERKRNGLRLRPYATLSWRDASLNNYYYGVLPGEATPTRPAYQPGSGTNFDLGIYGDYRLSARWRLLAGLSVTQWSKGVADSPIVAVGTQVKTLAGLAYDFSPEQNAWKENERPVIVKLMYGKSTDCNLLPAMALQCTSTGTADGTSIAGLELARPFIERMHGWPIDIVGYAGTIYHNENGLQANSWELHTDMKAFFYGFPWSDRLRTRIGFGFGLSYAFRVPYVEERDQAQRGRNTSKLLVYLDPTIDVSLGDLIGKRKLRDTYLGVGVSHRSGIFGSSQLLGNVNGGSNYFYAYVEWAM
;
A
#
# COMPACT_ATOMS: atom_id res chain seq x y z
N MET A 1 -53.97 -8.10 39.61
CA MET A 1 -53.61 -7.50 38.30
C MET A 1 -52.16 -7.04 38.36
N PHE A 2 -51.28 -7.94 38.02
CA PHE A 2 -49.82 -7.65 37.91
C PHE A 2 -49.46 -7.58 36.43
N ARG A 3 -49.00 -6.43 35.97
CA ARG A 3 -48.39 -6.28 34.65
C ARG A 3 -46.87 -6.28 34.82
N SER A 4 -46.27 -7.36 34.36
CA SER A 4 -44.82 -7.51 34.23
C SER A 4 -44.32 -6.69 33.05
N ALA A 5 -43.51 -5.69 33.30
CA ALA A 5 -42.75 -4.98 32.26
C ALA A 5 -41.42 -5.73 32.06
N ALA A 6 -41.30 -6.42 30.95
CA ALA A 6 -40.04 -6.99 30.50
C ALA A 6 -39.24 -5.89 29.82
N LEU A 7 -38.15 -5.45 30.47
CA LEU A 7 -37.19 -4.52 29.95
C LEU A 7 -36.21 -5.31 29.05
N ALA A 8 -36.43 -5.26 27.75
CA ALA A 8 -35.47 -5.81 26.78
C ALA A 8 -34.28 -4.85 26.66
N LEU A 9 -33.19 -5.20 27.31
CA LEU A 9 -31.89 -4.50 27.16
C LEU A 9 -31.27 -4.99 25.84
N ALA A 10 -31.50 -4.25 24.76
CA ALA A 10 -30.78 -4.44 23.51
C ALA A 10 -29.35 -3.91 23.70
N LEU A 11 -28.44 -4.79 24.12
CA LEU A 11 -27.00 -4.53 23.97
C LEU A 11 -26.69 -4.56 22.46
N SER A 12 -26.59 -3.40 21.84
CA SER A 12 -25.94 -3.25 20.56
C SER A 12 -24.43 -3.42 20.78
N LEU A 13 -23.97 -4.65 20.69
CA LEU A 13 -22.55 -4.95 20.49
C LEU A 13 -22.18 -4.41 19.10
N VAL A 14 -21.64 -3.20 19.06
CA VAL A 14 -20.85 -2.75 17.91
C VAL A 14 -19.57 -3.56 17.98
N SER A 15 -19.63 -4.77 17.45
CA SER A 15 -18.46 -5.55 17.11
C SER A 15 -17.78 -4.82 15.97
N SER A 16 -16.64 -4.18 16.23
CA SER A 16 -15.72 -3.81 15.17
C SER A 16 -15.23 -5.14 14.58
N ALA A 17 -15.81 -5.54 13.44
CA ALA A 17 -15.40 -6.73 12.72
C ALA A 17 -13.92 -6.58 12.36
N ALA A 18 -13.07 -7.35 13.02
CA ALA A 18 -11.69 -7.50 12.62
C ALA A 18 -11.68 -8.44 11.41
N VAL A 19 -11.20 -7.99 10.28
CA VAL A 19 -10.98 -8.85 9.11
C VAL A 19 -9.83 -9.78 9.41
N ALA A 20 -10.06 -11.09 9.49
CA ALA A 20 -8.97 -12.06 9.51
C ALA A 20 -8.41 -12.20 8.09
N THR A 21 -7.15 -12.34 7.97
CA THR A 21 -6.45 -12.42 6.71
C THR A 21 -5.38 -13.49 6.82
N GLY A 22 -5.20 -14.24 5.74
CA GLY A 22 -4.06 -15.13 5.58
C GLY A 22 -2.72 -14.39 5.49
N ASP A 23 -2.75 -13.06 5.47
CA ASP A 23 -1.57 -12.21 5.54
C ASP A 23 -1.38 -11.69 6.97
N PRO A 24 -0.35 -12.18 7.66
CA PRO A 24 -0.14 -11.84 9.07
C PRO A 24 0.16 -10.37 9.32
N LEU A 25 0.86 -9.68 8.40
CA LEU A 25 1.16 -8.26 8.56
C LEU A 25 -0.13 -7.44 8.47
N VAL A 26 -0.96 -7.71 7.47
CA VAL A 26 -2.29 -7.08 7.34
C VAL A 26 -3.11 -7.32 8.60
N GLY A 27 -3.10 -8.56 9.11
CA GLY A 27 -3.81 -8.93 10.33
C GLY A 27 -3.37 -8.17 11.59
N VAL A 28 -2.08 -7.82 11.71
CA VAL A 28 -1.57 -7.02 12.83
C VAL A 28 -1.96 -5.55 12.69
N LEU A 29 -2.11 -5.03 11.48
CA LEU A 29 -2.53 -3.65 11.22
C LEU A 29 -4.01 -3.41 11.49
N GLN A 30 -4.83 -4.45 11.44
CA GLN A 30 -6.24 -4.37 11.83
C GLN A 30 -6.40 -3.89 13.27
N ASN A 31 -7.46 -3.14 13.56
CA ASN A 31 -7.70 -2.51 14.86
C ASN A 31 -6.60 -1.53 15.30
N GLY A 32 -5.87 -0.97 14.34
CA GLY A 32 -4.80 0.00 14.54
C GLY A 32 -5.24 1.44 14.65
N GLY A 33 -6.54 1.69 14.80
CA GLY A 33 -7.11 3.03 14.74
C GLY A 33 -7.77 3.33 13.39
N THR A 34 -8.36 4.51 13.24
CA THR A 34 -9.05 4.91 12.01
C THR A 34 -8.09 5.38 10.91
N ALA A 35 -6.92 5.86 11.28
CA ALA A 35 -5.89 6.31 10.35
C ALA A 35 -4.51 6.24 10.99
N GLY A 36 -3.50 5.86 10.22
CA GLY A 36 -2.13 5.76 10.73
C GLY A 36 -1.09 5.62 9.63
N LEU A 37 0.16 5.88 10.01
CA LEU A 37 1.33 5.70 9.16
C LEU A 37 2.40 4.90 9.90
N GLY A 38 3.21 4.17 9.15
CA GLY A 38 4.33 3.45 9.72
C GLY A 38 5.29 2.90 8.67
N ALA A 39 6.25 2.15 9.15
CA ALA A 39 7.16 1.39 8.31
C ALA A 39 7.53 0.07 9.00
N ALA A 40 7.76 -0.95 8.22
CA ALA A 40 8.29 -2.22 8.67
C ALA A 40 9.46 -2.65 7.78
N VAL A 41 10.38 -3.39 8.36
CA VAL A 41 11.44 -4.08 7.64
C VAL A 41 11.15 -5.56 7.73
N THR A 42 11.11 -6.24 6.59
CA THR A 42 11.10 -7.69 6.53
C THR A 42 12.48 -8.19 6.16
N ILE A 43 12.89 -9.28 6.79
CA ILE A 43 14.15 -9.97 6.52
C ILE A 43 13.82 -11.42 6.27
N GLU A 44 14.25 -11.93 5.11
CA GLU A 44 14.06 -13.33 4.77
C GLU A 44 15.27 -13.88 4.02
N ARG A 45 15.49 -15.17 4.14
CA ARG A 45 16.37 -15.87 3.21
C ARG A 45 15.61 -16.02 1.89
N SER A 46 16.17 -15.47 0.81
CA SER A 46 15.54 -15.64 -0.50
C SER A 46 15.42 -17.13 -0.84
N ILE A 47 14.28 -17.51 -1.40
CA ILE A 47 14.07 -18.85 -1.93
C ILE A 47 14.93 -19.09 -3.17
N TYR A 48 15.25 -18.02 -3.93
CA TYR A 48 15.99 -18.14 -5.18
C TYR A 48 17.47 -18.41 -4.97
N ALA A 49 18.02 -19.31 -5.78
CA ALA A 49 19.42 -19.70 -5.74
C ALA A 49 20.33 -18.47 -5.96
N GLY A 50 21.32 -18.31 -5.08
CA GLY A 50 22.31 -17.24 -5.16
C GLY A 50 21.84 -15.85 -4.71
N ALA A 51 20.56 -15.65 -4.38
CA ALA A 51 20.02 -14.34 -3.99
C ALA A 51 20.34 -13.94 -2.52
N GLY A 52 20.79 -14.88 -1.68
CA GLY A 52 21.18 -14.59 -0.30
C GLY A 52 20.02 -14.16 0.62
N ALA A 53 20.30 -13.26 1.55
CA ALA A 53 19.28 -12.64 2.39
C ALA A 53 18.66 -11.42 1.69
N ARG A 54 17.35 -11.25 1.86
CA ARG A 54 16.58 -10.14 1.33
C ARG A 54 16.06 -9.27 2.46
N TYR A 55 16.13 -7.98 2.26
CA TYR A 55 15.66 -6.94 3.17
C TYR A 55 14.68 -6.04 2.44
N ASP A 56 13.44 -5.97 2.89
CA ASP A 56 12.42 -5.14 2.28
C ASP A 56 11.88 -4.11 3.25
N LEU A 57 11.89 -2.85 2.85
CA LEU A 57 11.18 -1.78 3.55
C LEU A 57 9.73 -1.74 3.06
N VAL A 58 8.80 -1.94 3.99
CA VAL A 58 7.36 -1.96 3.71
C VAL A 58 6.72 -0.70 4.31
N PRO A 59 6.21 0.23 3.49
CA PRO A 59 5.43 1.35 3.99
C PRO A 59 4.10 0.84 4.53
N LEU A 60 3.71 1.32 5.71
CA LEU A 60 2.47 0.94 6.38
C LEU A 60 1.51 2.13 6.36
N LEU A 61 0.51 2.05 5.51
CA LEU A 61 -0.64 2.96 5.50
C LEU A 61 -1.79 2.24 6.19
N ILE A 62 -2.43 2.91 7.14
CA ILE A 62 -3.57 2.36 7.89
C ILE A 62 -4.72 3.32 7.71
N TYR A 63 -5.83 2.81 7.21
CA TYR A 63 -7.08 3.54 7.09
C TYR A 63 -8.26 2.62 7.33
N GLU A 64 -9.20 3.02 8.19
CA GLU A 64 -10.46 2.35 8.48
C GLU A 64 -11.61 3.32 8.23
N GLY A 65 -12.13 3.34 7.02
CA GLY A 65 -13.26 4.17 6.64
C GLY A 65 -14.60 3.48 6.80
N LYS A 66 -15.67 4.15 6.38
CA LYS A 66 -17.04 3.61 6.40
C LYS A 66 -17.26 2.51 5.35
N TYR A 67 -16.65 2.64 4.17
CA TYR A 67 -16.90 1.80 3.00
C TYR A 67 -15.72 0.95 2.58
N PHE A 68 -14.50 1.37 2.90
CA PHE A 68 -13.28 0.66 2.54
C PHE A 68 -12.22 0.81 3.63
N TYR A 69 -11.22 -0.05 3.59
CA TYR A 69 -10.06 -0.02 4.47
C TYR A 69 -8.76 -0.13 3.65
N LEU A 70 -7.66 0.34 4.23
CA LEU A 70 -6.30 0.13 3.73
C LEU A 70 -5.41 -0.33 4.88
N HIS A 71 -4.86 -1.53 4.76
CA HIS A 71 -3.92 -2.10 5.73
C HIS A 71 -2.60 -2.43 5.04
N GLY A 72 -1.65 -1.50 5.10
CA GLY A 72 -0.38 -1.63 4.39
C GLY A 72 -0.60 -1.68 2.88
N TYR A 73 -0.50 -2.84 2.29
CA TYR A 73 -0.64 -3.11 0.85
C TYR A 73 -1.92 -3.85 0.47
N ARG A 74 -2.89 -3.98 1.39
CA ARG A 74 -4.22 -4.55 1.15
C ARG A 74 -5.27 -3.46 1.23
N LEU A 75 -5.95 -3.23 0.12
CA LEU A 75 -7.10 -2.34 0.00
C LEU A 75 -8.35 -3.19 -0.13
N GLY A 76 -9.31 -3.03 0.76
CA GLY A 76 -10.54 -3.80 0.73
C GLY A 76 -11.80 -2.97 0.97
N LEU A 77 -12.94 -3.55 0.63
CA LEU A 77 -14.24 -3.03 1.02
C LEU A 77 -14.48 -3.33 2.50
N LYS A 78 -15.36 -2.57 3.16
CA LYS A 78 -15.75 -2.91 4.54
C LYS A 78 -16.35 -4.32 4.56
N PRO A 79 -15.87 -5.17 5.47
CA PRO A 79 -16.34 -6.53 5.57
C PRO A 79 -17.85 -6.61 5.83
N TYR A 80 -18.47 -7.63 5.28
CA TYR A 80 -19.88 -7.91 5.46
C TYR A 80 -20.06 -9.01 6.49
N ASP A 81 -20.60 -8.63 7.66
CA ASP A 81 -20.87 -9.56 8.75
C ASP A 81 -22.18 -10.30 8.55
N THR A 82 -22.12 -11.62 8.73
CA THR A 82 -23.27 -12.52 8.74
C THR A 82 -23.31 -13.33 10.03
N PRO A 83 -24.44 -14.01 10.37
CA PRO A 83 -24.49 -14.92 11.51
C PRO A 83 -23.51 -16.09 11.45
N VAL A 84 -23.00 -16.42 10.26
CA VAL A 84 -22.08 -17.55 10.05
C VAL A 84 -20.61 -17.12 9.95
N GLY A 85 -20.33 -15.83 9.75
CA GLY A 85 -18.98 -15.30 9.64
C GLY A 85 -18.92 -14.00 8.84
N THR A 86 -17.73 -13.50 8.63
CA THR A 86 -17.43 -12.23 7.95
C THR A 86 -16.89 -12.49 6.55
N PHE A 87 -17.42 -11.79 5.54
CA PHE A 87 -16.93 -11.81 4.17
C PHE A 87 -16.18 -10.51 3.85
N ASP A 88 -15.12 -10.62 3.08
CA ASP A 88 -14.32 -9.48 2.63
C ASP A 88 -13.92 -9.62 1.16
N VAL A 89 -13.82 -8.48 0.46
CA VAL A 89 -13.38 -8.36 -0.93
C VAL A 89 -12.26 -7.35 -0.99
N PHE A 90 -11.11 -7.71 -1.58
CA PHE A 90 -9.93 -6.89 -1.52
C PHE A 90 -9.00 -7.01 -2.75
N LEU A 91 -8.10 -6.04 -2.86
CA LEU A 91 -6.89 -6.09 -3.68
C LEU A 91 -5.68 -6.17 -2.75
N SER A 92 -4.71 -6.99 -3.08
CA SER A 92 -3.48 -7.16 -2.30
C SER A 92 -2.26 -7.30 -3.21
N GLN A 93 -1.17 -6.65 -2.86
CA GLN A 93 0.10 -6.82 -3.57
C GLN A 93 0.81 -8.09 -3.11
N ARG A 94 1.36 -8.83 -4.08
CA ARG A 94 2.14 -10.04 -3.84
C ARG A 94 3.63 -9.71 -3.73
N PHE A 95 4.32 -10.25 -2.73
CA PHE A 95 5.75 -10.03 -2.48
C PHE A 95 6.67 -11.08 -3.11
N GLU A 96 6.25 -11.68 -4.19
CA GLU A 96 7.03 -12.70 -4.89
C GLU A 96 7.68 -12.17 -6.15
N GLY A 97 8.68 -12.88 -6.63
CA GLY A 97 9.37 -12.54 -7.86
C GLY A 97 10.75 -11.89 -7.64
N TYR A 98 11.34 -11.52 -8.75
CA TYR A 98 12.59 -10.78 -8.87
C TYR A 98 12.55 -9.95 -10.16
N PRO A 99 12.85 -8.65 -10.10
CA PRO A 99 12.88 -7.81 -11.28
C PRO A 99 14.13 -8.12 -12.13
N TYR A 100 14.05 -7.84 -13.42
CA TYR A 100 15.10 -8.20 -14.40
C TYR A 100 16.49 -7.65 -14.03
N ASN A 101 16.56 -6.41 -13.55
CA ASN A 101 17.83 -5.75 -13.24
C ASN A 101 18.47 -6.17 -11.90
N ASP A 102 17.75 -6.98 -11.09
CA ASP A 102 18.22 -7.47 -9.78
C ASP A 102 18.42 -9.00 -9.78
N LEU A 103 18.60 -9.60 -10.95
CA LEU A 103 18.83 -11.03 -11.09
C LEU A 103 20.13 -11.44 -10.40
N PRO A 104 20.11 -12.43 -9.50
CA PRO A 104 21.33 -13.09 -9.04
C PRO A 104 22.11 -13.67 -10.22
N SER A 105 23.43 -13.74 -10.12
CA SER A 105 24.28 -14.30 -11.18
C SER A 105 23.89 -15.73 -11.58
N SER A 106 23.38 -16.54 -10.62
CA SER A 106 22.84 -17.88 -10.84
C SER A 106 21.61 -17.91 -11.75
N LEU A 107 20.87 -16.80 -11.85
CA LEU A 107 19.67 -16.63 -12.68
C LEU A 107 19.93 -15.79 -13.93
N ALA A 108 21.21 -15.50 -14.24
CA ALA A 108 21.57 -14.75 -15.44
C ALA A 108 20.97 -15.38 -16.72
N GLY A 109 20.43 -14.55 -17.60
CA GLY A 109 19.74 -14.99 -18.83
C GLY A 109 18.28 -15.39 -18.66
N MET A 110 17.72 -15.32 -17.45
CA MET A 110 16.27 -15.46 -17.22
C MET A 110 15.56 -14.11 -17.41
N ALA A 111 14.29 -14.16 -17.78
CA ALA A 111 13.41 -12.99 -17.72
C ALA A 111 13.10 -12.64 -16.26
N GLY A 112 12.89 -11.36 -15.97
CA GLY A 112 12.41 -10.92 -14.65
C GLY A 112 11.02 -11.51 -14.33
N ARG A 113 10.76 -11.71 -13.04
CA ARG A 113 9.45 -12.13 -12.51
C ARG A 113 8.92 -10.98 -11.65
N ASN A 114 8.02 -10.19 -12.23
CA ASN A 114 7.47 -9.02 -11.56
C ASN A 114 6.52 -9.44 -10.44
N THR A 115 6.41 -8.60 -9.42
CA THR A 115 5.38 -8.73 -8.40
C THR A 115 3.99 -8.61 -9.03
N GLY A 116 3.00 -9.33 -8.49
CA GLY A 116 1.62 -9.31 -8.95
C GLY A 116 0.70 -8.55 -8.00
N THR A 117 -0.49 -8.21 -8.49
CA THR A 117 -1.60 -7.71 -7.68
C THR A 117 -2.74 -8.71 -7.77
N ASP A 118 -3.18 -9.21 -6.63
CA ASP A 118 -4.27 -10.17 -6.53
C ASP A 118 -5.59 -9.47 -6.19
N PHE A 119 -6.66 -9.88 -6.87
CA PHE A 119 -8.03 -9.72 -6.38
C PHE A 119 -8.32 -10.89 -5.45
N GLY A 120 -8.87 -10.61 -4.28
CA GLY A 120 -9.12 -11.60 -3.25
C GLY A 120 -10.54 -11.54 -2.70
N LEU A 121 -11.02 -12.73 -2.33
CA LEU A 121 -12.23 -12.94 -1.52
C LEU A 121 -11.80 -13.66 -0.26
N SER A 122 -12.29 -13.24 0.91
CA SER A 122 -12.08 -13.97 2.15
C SER A 122 -13.37 -14.22 2.91
N PHE A 123 -13.35 -15.29 3.68
CA PHE A 123 -14.39 -15.63 4.64
C PHE A 123 -13.74 -16.02 5.96
N GLU A 124 -14.28 -15.52 7.05
CA GLU A 124 -13.82 -15.79 8.41
C GLU A 124 -14.93 -16.27 9.31
N ARG A 125 -14.59 -17.23 10.15
CA ARG A 125 -15.48 -17.71 11.19
C ARG A 125 -14.76 -17.72 12.54
N PRO A 126 -15.08 -16.76 13.43
CA PRO A 126 -14.64 -16.83 14.81
C PRO A 126 -15.23 -18.04 15.54
N GLY A 127 -14.44 -18.63 16.43
CA GLY A 127 -14.86 -19.69 17.34
C GLY A 127 -14.29 -19.46 18.73
N ASP A 128 -14.65 -20.33 19.70
CA ASP A 128 -14.24 -20.18 21.11
C ASP A 128 -12.72 -20.20 21.32
N PHE A 129 -12.00 -20.89 20.46
CA PHE A 129 -10.54 -21.07 20.58
C PHE A 129 -9.72 -20.29 19.56
N GLY A 130 -10.37 -19.59 18.62
CA GLY A 130 -9.69 -18.83 17.57
C GLY A 130 -10.56 -18.68 16.32
N THR A 131 -9.96 -18.28 15.21
CA THR A 131 -10.66 -17.99 13.95
C THR A 131 -10.15 -18.90 12.84
N VAL A 132 -11.06 -19.58 12.15
CA VAL A 132 -10.79 -20.24 10.88
C VAL A 132 -11.06 -19.24 9.76
N PHE A 133 -10.21 -19.18 8.76
CA PHE A 133 -10.39 -18.33 7.58
C PHE A 133 -10.11 -19.10 6.28
N GLY A 134 -10.76 -18.66 5.22
CA GLY A 134 -10.47 -19.08 3.84
C GLY A 134 -10.29 -17.87 2.95
N GLU A 135 -9.33 -17.92 2.02
CA GLU A 135 -9.12 -16.89 1.00
C GLU A 135 -9.01 -17.52 -0.38
N LEU A 136 -9.55 -16.83 -1.38
CA LEU A 136 -9.34 -17.10 -2.80
C LEU A 136 -8.70 -15.86 -3.42
N LEU A 137 -7.57 -16.04 -4.11
CA LEU A 137 -6.82 -14.97 -4.73
C LEU A 137 -6.59 -15.29 -6.20
N HIS A 138 -6.65 -14.27 -7.05
CA HIS A 138 -6.33 -14.37 -8.47
C HIS A 138 -5.55 -13.14 -8.92
N ASP A 139 -4.44 -13.35 -9.61
CA ASP A 139 -3.62 -12.26 -10.16
C ASP A 139 -4.36 -11.51 -11.26
N VAL A 140 -4.71 -10.25 -10.99
CA VAL A 140 -5.37 -9.33 -11.93
C VAL A 140 -4.40 -8.34 -12.59
N SER A 141 -3.13 -8.35 -12.20
CA SER A 141 -2.09 -7.50 -12.80
C SER A 141 -1.58 -8.01 -14.14
N GLY A 142 -1.84 -9.30 -14.43
CA GLY A 142 -1.35 -10.00 -15.61
C GLY A 142 0.12 -10.43 -15.50
N ALA A 143 0.70 -10.46 -14.30
CA ALA A 143 2.04 -11.00 -14.08
C ALA A 143 2.06 -12.51 -14.29
N SER A 144 1.35 -13.26 -13.46
CA SER A 144 1.25 -14.73 -13.50
C SER A 144 -0.05 -15.25 -14.09
N SER A 145 -1.13 -14.46 -14.00
CA SER A 145 -2.52 -14.86 -14.25
C SER A 145 -2.92 -16.12 -13.48
N GLY A 146 -2.27 -16.37 -12.33
CA GLY A 146 -2.45 -17.56 -11.51
C GLY A 146 -3.39 -17.33 -10.33
N SER A 147 -3.74 -18.43 -9.66
CA SER A 147 -4.68 -18.43 -8.54
C SER A 147 -4.11 -19.15 -7.33
N GLU A 148 -4.56 -18.71 -6.14
CA GLU A 148 -4.20 -19.31 -4.86
C GLU A 148 -5.44 -19.44 -3.99
N ALA A 149 -5.59 -20.60 -3.31
CA ALA A 149 -6.61 -20.81 -2.29
C ALA A 149 -5.92 -21.07 -0.95
N ARG A 150 -6.30 -20.34 0.07
CA ARG A 150 -5.76 -20.45 1.42
C ARG A 150 -6.82 -20.93 2.39
N LEU A 151 -6.45 -21.82 3.29
CA LEU A 151 -7.22 -22.21 4.46
C LEU A 151 -6.30 -22.10 5.66
N GLY A 152 -6.75 -21.37 6.67
CA GLY A 152 -5.90 -21.13 7.82
C GLY A 152 -6.70 -21.00 9.12
N TYR A 153 -5.92 -20.96 10.18
CA TYR A 153 -6.40 -20.79 11.54
C TYR A 153 -5.44 -19.86 12.28
N PHE A 154 -6.00 -18.97 13.09
CA PHE A 154 -5.23 -18.18 14.04
C PHE A 154 -5.99 -18.03 15.35
N PHE A 155 -5.27 -17.74 16.43
CA PHE A 155 -5.90 -17.25 17.64
C PHE A 155 -5.22 -15.97 18.11
N GLU A 156 -5.94 -15.13 18.80
CA GLU A 156 -5.44 -13.86 19.29
C GLU A 156 -5.40 -13.85 20.81
N ARG A 157 -4.23 -13.46 21.36
CA ARG A 157 -4.06 -13.25 22.79
C ARG A 157 -3.65 -11.82 23.08
N LYS A 158 -4.44 -11.15 23.91
CA LYS A 158 -4.16 -9.77 24.36
C LYS A 158 -3.79 -9.77 25.85
N ARG A 159 -2.68 -9.13 26.20
CA ARG A 159 -2.27 -8.94 27.60
C ARG A 159 -1.37 -7.71 27.73
N ASN A 160 -1.74 -6.78 28.63
CA ASN A 160 -0.88 -5.62 29.00
C ASN A 160 -0.33 -4.84 27.80
N GLY A 161 -1.19 -4.56 26.80
CA GLY A 161 -0.77 -3.82 25.59
C GLY A 161 -0.07 -4.67 24.53
N LEU A 162 0.28 -5.91 24.84
CA LEU A 162 0.79 -6.89 23.87
C LEU A 162 -0.37 -7.65 23.24
N ARG A 163 -0.40 -7.72 21.91
CA ARG A 163 -1.28 -8.58 21.13
C ARG A 163 -0.43 -9.56 20.33
N LEU A 164 -0.68 -10.84 20.48
CA LEU A 164 0.00 -11.91 19.74
C LEU A 164 -1.02 -12.70 18.94
N ARG A 165 -0.65 -13.04 17.70
CA ARG A 165 -1.46 -13.81 16.77
C ARG A 165 -0.62 -14.93 16.14
N PRO A 166 -0.49 -16.09 16.81
CA PRO A 166 0.02 -17.29 16.16
C PRO A 166 -1.00 -17.82 15.15
N TYR A 167 -0.49 -18.37 14.03
CA TYR A 167 -1.30 -18.84 12.92
C TYR A 167 -0.67 -20.03 12.21
N ALA A 168 -1.51 -20.77 11.48
CA ALA A 168 -1.10 -21.79 10.53
C ALA A 168 -1.97 -21.67 9.28
N THR A 169 -1.37 -21.83 8.09
CA THR A 169 -2.07 -21.71 6.80
C THR A 169 -1.61 -22.80 5.84
N LEU A 170 -2.55 -23.41 5.13
CA LEU A 170 -2.34 -24.20 3.94
C LEU A 170 -2.69 -23.35 2.73
N SER A 171 -1.79 -23.24 1.76
CA SER A 171 -1.96 -22.48 0.52
C SER A 171 -1.85 -23.42 -0.67
N TRP A 172 -2.95 -23.74 -1.33
CA TRP A 172 -2.91 -24.39 -2.65
C TRP A 172 -2.72 -23.33 -3.74
N ARG A 173 -1.78 -23.58 -4.65
CA ARG A 173 -1.43 -22.68 -5.76
C ARG A 173 -1.55 -23.45 -7.09
N ASP A 174 -2.12 -22.79 -8.10
CA ASP A 174 -2.23 -23.39 -9.42
C ASP A 174 -0.90 -23.42 -10.17
N ALA A 175 -0.88 -24.12 -11.31
CA ALA A 175 0.31 -24.26 -12.14
C ALA A 175 0.78 -22.92 -12.73
N SER A 176 -0.14 -22.02 -13.10
CA SER A 176 0.20 -20.72 -13.68
C SER A 176 1.02 -19.90 -12.71
N LEU A 177 0.57 -19.81 -11.45
CA LEU A 177 1.24 -19.07 -10.40
C LEU A 177 2.64 -19.62 -10.09
N ASN A 178 2.75 -20.94 -9.87
CA ASN A 178 4.04 -21.56 -9.54
C ASN A 178 5.02 -21.57 -10.71
N ASN A 179 4.54 -21.83 -11.94
CA ASN A 179 5.40 -21.83 -13.13
C ASN A 179 5.93 -20.44 -13.45
N TYR A 180 5.15 -19.38 -13.20
CA TYR A 180 5.62 -18.01 -13.38
C TYR A 180 6.77 -17.68 -12.44
N TYR A 181 6.60 -17.90 -11.14
CA TYR A 181 7.61 -17.49 -10.16
C TYR A 181 8.79 -18.47 -10.05
N TYR A 182 8.56 -19.76 -10.22
CA TYR A 182 9.55 -20.81 -9.92
C TYR A 182 9.86 -21.71 -11.11
N GLY A 183 9.29 -21.46 -12.27
CA GLY A 183 9.58 -22.20 -13.50
C GLY A 183 10.81 -21.70 -14.23
N VAL A 184 11.36 -22.56 -15.08
CA VAL A 184 12.40 -22.25 -16.08
C VAL A 184 11.82 -22.51 -17.46
N LEU A 185 11.66 -21.45 -18.26
CA LEU A 185 11.17 -21.58 -19.64
C LEU A 185 12.21 -22.28 -20.53
N PRO A 186 11.79 -22.93 -21.63
CA PRO A 186 12.75 -23.58 -22.56
C PRO A 186 13.85 -22.63 -23.06
N GLY A 187 13.52 -21.37 -23.33
CA GLY A 187 14.47 -20.34 -23.75
C GLY A 187 15.41 -19.83 -22.64
N GLU A 188 15.12 -20.14 -21.38
CA GLU A 188 15.93 -19.79 -20.20
C GLU A 188 16.82 -20.96 -19.74
N ALA A 189 16.66 -22.11 -20.36
CA ALA A 189 17.37 -23.35 -19.95
C ALA A 189 18.87 -23.25 -20.25
N THR A 190 19.67 -23.84 -19.35
CA THR A 190 21.11 -24.05 -19.51
C THR A 190 21.46 -25.48 -19.09
N PRO A 191 22.67 -25.98 -19.36
CA PRO A 191 23.06 -27.31 -18.91
C PRO A 191 22.97 -27.53 -17.39
N THR A 192 23.11 -26.47 -16.59
CA THR A 192 23.03 -26.51 -15.12
C THR A 192 21.66 -26.07 -14.59
N ARG A 193 20.81 -25.55 -15.44
CA ARG A 193 19.46 -25.08 -15.11
C ARG A 193 18.50 -25.55 -16.21
N PRO A 194 18.06 -26.81 -16.18
CA PRO A 194 17.15 -27.34 -17.21
C PRO A 194 15.79 -26.67 -17.17
N ALA A 195 15.05 -26.72 -18.29
CA ALA A 195 13.65 -26.27 -18.33
C ALA A 195 12.84 -27.06 -17.27
N TYR A 196 11.98 -26.33 -16.56
CA TYR A 196 11.26 -26.90 -15.42
C TYR A 196 9.90 -26.23 -15.22
N GLN A 197 8.89 -26.99 -14.87
CA GLN A 197 7.58 -26.56 -14.52
C GLN A 197 7.18 -27.15 -13.16
N PRO A 198 7.13 -26.34 -12.08
CA PRO A 198 6.70 -26.79 -10.76
C PRO A 198 5.31 -27.42 -10.73
N GLY A 199 4.39 -26.93 -11.58
CA GLY A 199 2.99 -27.31 -11.54
C GLY A 199 2.24 -26.75 -10.34
N SER A 200 1.03 -27.24 -10.11
CA SER A 200 0.25 -26.91 -8.91
C SER A 200 0.85 -27.56 -7.66
N GLY A 201 0.65 -26.92 -6.50
CA GLY A 201 1.17 -27.47 -5.24
C GLY A 201 0.59 -26.79 -4.01
N THR A 202 0.78 -27.42 -2.86
CA THR A 202 0.33 -26.91 -1.56
C THR A 202 1.52 -26.56 -0.69
N ASN A 203 1.56 -25.34 -0.19
CA ASN A 203 2.53 -24.86 0.79
C ASN A 203 1.92 -24.88 2.18
N PHE A 204 2.76 -24.97 3.20
CA PHE A 204 2.38 -24.83 4.60
C PHE A 204 3.14 -23.66 5.21
N ASP A 205 2.42 -22.76 5.86
CA ASP A 205 2.97 -21.59 6.57
C ASP A 205 2.59 -21.64 8.05
N LEU A 206 3.56 -21.43 8.92
CA LEU A 206 3.39 -21.35 10.36
C LEU A 206 4.10 -20.11 10.88
N GLY A 207 3.43 -19.33 11.73
CA GLY A 207 4.06 -18.13 12.26
C GLY A 207 3.38 -17.55 13.47
N ILE A 208 3.98 -16.48 13.96
CA ILE A 208 3.47 -15.63 15.02
C ILE A 208 3.74 -14.18 14.67
N TYR A 209 2.71 -13.37 14.74
CA TYR A 209 2.81 -11.92 14.59
C TYR A 209 2.19 -11.24 15.81
N GLY A 210 2.65 -10.05 16.08
CA GLY A 210 2.10 -9.29 17.16
C GLY A 210 2.46 -7.83 17.11
N ASP A 211 1.76 -7.06 17.94
CA ASP A 211 2.06 -5.68 18.20
C ASP A 211 2.10 -5.41 19.71
N TYR A 212 2.94 -4.48 20.08
CA TYR A 212 3.03 -3.96 21.45
C TYR A 212 2.73 -2.47 21.45
N ARG A 213 1.76 -2.06 22.25
CA ARG A 213 1.39 -0.66 22.42
C ARG A 213 2.42 0.05 23.30
N LEU A 214 3.32 0.83 22.66
CA LEU A 214 4.33 1.64 23.36
C LEU A 214 3.69 2.86 24.04
N SER A 215 2.64 3.44 23.41
CA SER A 215 1.85 4.55 23.94
C SER A 215 0.43 4.50 23.38
N ALA A 216 -0.40 5.50 23.66
CA ALA A 216 -1.70 5.62 23.03
C ALA A 216 -1.64 5.68 21.49
N ARG A 217 -0.52 6.16 20.92
CA ARG A 217 -0.33 6.42 19.49
C ARG A 217 0.68 5.50 18.81
N TRP A 218 1.68 5.01 19.52
CA TRP A 218 2.78 4.24 18.96
C TRP A 218 2.63 2.75 19.21
N ARG A 219 2.79 1.96 18.17
CA ARG A 219 2.80 0.49 18.21
C ARG A 219 4.07 -0.06 17.58
N LEU A 220 4.75 -0.93 18.31
CA LEU A 220 5.83 -1.75 17.79
C LEU A 220 5.23 -3.02 17.19
N LEU A 221 5.63 -3.38 15.97
CA LEU A 221 5.20 -4.57 15.26
C LEU A 221 6.35 -5.56 15.19
N ALA A 222 6.08 -6.84 15.35
CA ALA A 222 7.06 -7.90 15.19
C ALA A 222 6.40 -9.17 14.65
N GLY A 223 7.19 -9.98 13.92
CA GLY A 223 6.70 -11.24 13.37
C GLY A 223 7.81 -12.20 13.01
N LEU A 224 7.46 -13.48 13.03
CA LEU A 224 8.29 -14.58 12.58
C LEU A 224 7.39 -15.59 11.87
N SER A 225 7.80 -16.04 10.67
CA SER A 225 7.12 -17.12 9.97
C SER A 225 8.09 -18.08 9.32
N VAL A 226 7.60 -19.29 9.11
CA VAL A 226 8.29 -20.38 8.41
C VAL A 226 7.34 -20.93 7.37
N THR A 227 7.74 -20.88 6.10
CA THR A 227 6.99 -21.44 4.98
C THR A 227 7.69 -22.69 4.46
N GLN A 228 6.99 -23.81 4.45
CA GLN A 228 7.39 -25.02 3.78
C GLN A 228 6.76 -25.02 2.38
N TRP A 229 7.60 -24.93 1.36
CA TRP A 229 7.16 -24.93 -0.04
C TRP A 229 6.79 -26.33 -0.52
N SER A 230 5.87 -26.40 -1.47
CA SER A 230 5.51 -27.65 -2.15
C SER A 230 6.72 -28.27 -2.83
N LYS A 231 6.71 -29.61 -2.98
CA LYS A 231 7.80 -30.32 -3.58
C LYS A 231 8.13 -29.80 -4.99
N GLY A 232 7.12 -29.51 -5.83
CA GLY A 232 7.33 -28.96 -7.16
C GLY A 232 8.08 -27.64 -7.15
N VAL A 233 7.82 -26.75 -6.19
CA VAL A 233 8.58 -25.51 -6.03
C VAL A 233 9.98 -25.78 -5.47
N ALA A 234 10.10 -26.61 -4.44
CA ALA A 234 11.38 -26.90 -3.79
C ALA A 234 12.38 -27.61 -4.69
N ASP A 235 11.90 -28.45 -5.63
CA ASP A 235 12.75 -29.18 -6.60
C ASP A 235 13.12 -28.32 -7.83
N SER A 236 12.66 -27.09 -7.92
CA SER A 236 13.00 -26.21 -9.05
C SER A 236 14.50 -25.88 -9.08
N PRO A 237 15.16 -25.94 -10.26
CA PRO A 237 16.58 -25.60 -10.38
C PRO A 237 16.96 -24.16 -10.04
N ILE A 238 15.98 -23.28 -9.90
CA ILE A 238 16.19 -21.89 -9.47
C ILE A 238 15.89 -21.66 -7.98
N VAL A 239 15.48 -22.71 -7.26
CA VAL A 239 15.15 -22.66 -5.84
C VAL A 239 16.29 -23.26 -5.02
N ALA A 240 16.76 -22.53 -4.01
CA ALA A 240 17.87 -22.96 -3.16
C ALA A 240 17.41 -23.68 -1.88
N VAL A 241 16.19 -23.37 -1.42
CA VAL A 241 15.69 -23.87 -0.13
C VAL A 241 14.19 -24.17 -0.23
N GLY A 242 13.79 -25.34 0.25
CA GLY A 242 12.38 -25.73 0.34
C GLY A 242 11.66 -25.17 1.56
N THR A 243 12.41 -24.63 2.53
CA THR A 243 11.87 -24.00 3.76
C THR A 243 12.41 -22.59 3.86
N GLN A 244 11.51 -21.61 3.96
CA GLN A 244 11.84 -20.19 4.05
C GLN A 244 11.48 -19.66 5.42
N VAL A 245 12.38 -18.88 6.02
CA VAL A 245 12.14 -18.14 7.29
C VAL A 245 12.06 -16.67 6.97
N LYS A 246 11.03 -15.99 7.50
CA LYS A 246 10.80 -14.57 7.36
C LYS A 246 10.61 -13.94 8.74
N THR A 247 11.26 -12.82 8.96
CA THR A 247 11.08 -11.98 10.15
C THR A 247 10.56 -10.61 9.74
N LEU A 248 9.87 -9.95 10.67
CA LEU A 248 9.33 -8.61 10.49
C LEU A 248 9.55 -7.81 11.77
N ALA A 249 9.98 -6.55 11.61
CA ALA A 249 9.99 -5.56 12.68
C ALA A 249 9.49 -4.22 12.13
N GLY A 250 8.64 -3.51 12.86
CA GLY A 250 8.05 -2.27 12.36
C GLY A 250 7.55 -1.37 13.46
N LEU A 251 7.25 -0.13 13.08
CA LEU A 251 6.69 0.88 13.96
C LEU A 251 5.53 1.57 13.23
N ALA A 252 4.40 1.71 13.90
CA ALA A 252 3.21 2.38 13.38
C ALA A 252 2.74 3.47 14.34
N TYR A 253 2.37 4.62 13.77
CA TYR A 253 1.74 5.73 14.46
C TYR A 253 0.27 5.78 14.14
N ASP A 254 -0.59 5.83 15.16
CA ASP A 254 -2.04 5.93 15.06
C ASP A 254 -2.47 7.37 15.33
N PHE A 255 -3.16 7.98 14.37
CA PHE A 255 -3.72 9.33 14.49
C PHE A 255 -5.03 9.38 15.29
N SER A 256 -5.71 8.26 15.49
CA SER A 256 -7.06 8.22 16.11
C SER A 256 -7.13 8.81 17.53
N PRO A 257 -6.11 8.70 18.39
CA PRO A 257 -6.14 9.27 19.74
C PRO A 257 -5.89 10.77 19.82
N GLU A 258 -5.74 11.47 18.68
CA GLU A 258 -5.56 12.92 18.69
C GLU A 258 -6.82 13.63 19.21
N GLN A 259 -6.62 14.64 20.07
CA GLN A 259 -7.73 15.38 20.69
C GLN A 259 -8.55 16.17 19.67
N ASN A 260 -7.92 16.61 18.60
CA ASN A 260 -8.50 17.39 17.52
C ASN A 260 -8.83 16.53 16.29
N ALA A 261 -9.05 15.22 16.48
CA ALA A 261 -9.50 14.37 15.40
C ALA A 261 -10.94 14.72 15.00
N TRP A 262 -11.17 14.89 13.71
CA TRP A 262 -12.50 15.09 13.15
C TRP A 262 -13.38 13.87 13.38
N LYS A 263 -14.63 14.08 13.79
CA LYS A 263 -15.63 13.03 13.80
C LYS A 263 -16.04 12.69 12.37
N GLU A 264 -16.25 11.42 12.08
CA GLU A 264 -16.51 10.95 10.71
C GLU A 264 -17.67 11.69 10.01
N ASN A 265 -18.74 12.00 10.75
CA ASN A 265 -19.93 12.66 10.21
C ASN A 265 -19.78 14.19 10.04
N GLU A 266 -18.73 14.79 10.59
CA GLU A 266 -18.49 16.23 10.57
C GLU A 266 -17.41 16.64 9.56
N ARG A 267 -16.74 15.67 8.90
CA ARG A 267 -15.66 15.90 7.96
C ARG A 267 -16.18 16.47 6.64
N PRO A 268 -15.76 17.65 6.21
CA PRO A 268 -16.07 18.15 4.89
C PRO A 268 -15.44 17.25 3.82
N VAL A 269 -16.05 17.18 2.67
CA VAL A 269 -15.43 16.60 1.48
C VAL A 269 -14.67 17.71 0.78
N ILE A 270 -13.40 17.44 0.50
CA ILE A 270 -12.53 18.35 -0.25
C ILE A 270 -12.38 17.77 -1.65
N VAL A 271 -12.46 18.63 -2.66
CA VAL A 271 -12.24 18.26 -4.07
C VAL A 271 -11.01 19.03 -4.57
N LYS A 272 -10.09 18.32 -5.23
CA LYS A 272 -8.90 18.90 -5.85
C LYS A 272 -8.85 18.51 -7.31
N LEU A 273 -8.71 19.50 -8.19
CA LEU A 273 -8.47 19.30 -9.62
C LEU A 273 -7.06 19.78 -9.93
N MET A 274 -6.32 18.96 -10.68
CA MET A 274 -4.94 19.26 -11.01
C MET A 274 -4.63 19.02 -12.49
N TYR A 275 -3.68 19.82 -13.00
CA TYR A 275 -3.08 19.63 -14.31
C TYR A 275 -1.59 19.90 -14.25
N GLY A 276 -0.77 19.04 -14.89
CA GLY A 276 0.67 19.14 -14.83
C GLY A 276 1.39 18.63 -16.06
N LYS A 277 2.68 18.92 -16.12
CA LYS A 277 3.59 18.44 -17.14
C LYS A 277 4.76 17.70 -16.52
N SER A 278 5.24 16.70 -17.23
CA SER A 278 6.46 15.96 -16.84
C SER A 278 7.66 16.86 -16.71
N THR A 279 8.58 16.49 -15.83
CA THR A 279 9.84 17.20 -15.62
C THR A 279 10.98 16.21 -15.45
N ASP A 280 12.17 16.58 -15.91
CA ASP A 280 13.43 15.86 -15.67
C ASP A 280 14.08 16.25 -14.32
N CYS A 281 13.46 17.18 -13.58
CA CYS A 281 13.90 17.54 -12.23
C CYS A 281 13.71 16.38 -11.27
N ASN A 282 14.72 16.04 -10.48
CA ASN A 282 14.57 15.15 -9.35
C ASN A 282 13.74 15.82 -8.23
N LEU A 283 13.06 15.05 -7.40
CA LEU A 283 12.14 15.55 -6.35
C LEU A 283 12.81 16.57 -5.41
N LEU A 284 13.97 16.25 -4.84
CA LEU A 284 14.62 17.13 -3.85
C LEU A 284 15.07 18.47 -4.46
N PRO A 285 15.75 18.52 -5.63
CA PRO A 285 16.01 19.79 -6.32
C PRO A 285 14.75 20.56 -6.70
N ALA A 286 13.65 19.87 -7.06
CA ALA A 286 12.37 20.50 -7.35
C ALA A 286 11.77 21.16 -6.12
N MET A 287 11.73 20.46 -4.97
CA MET A 287 11.27 21.00 -3.69
C MET A 287 12.13 22.19 -3.21
N ALA A 288 13.44 22.16 -3.47
CA ALA A 288 14.37 23.24 -3.13
C ALA A 288 14.34 24.40 -4.13
N LEU A 289 13.46 24.37 -5.15
CA LEU A 289 13.39 25.35 -6.25
C LEU A 289 14.72 25.50 -7.05
N GLN A 290 15.59 24.51 -6.96
CA GLN A 290 16.86 24.47 -7.69
C GLN A 290 16.69 23.95 -9.13
N CYS A 291 15.59 23.26 -9.38
CA CYS A 291 15.19 22.78 -10.69
C CYS A 291 13.70 23.04 -10.88
N THR A 292 13.34 23.90 -11.83
CA THR A 292 11.95 24.33 -12.07
C THR A 292 11.51 24.17 -13.52
N SER A 293 12.26 23.41 -14.32
CA SER A 293 11.93 23.16 -15.72
C SER A 293 10.63 22.36 -15.82
N THR A 294 9.64 22.92 -16.51
CA THR A 294 8.37 22.25 -16.77
C THR A 294 8.36 21.73 -18.21
N GLY A 295 7.92 20.49 -18.35
CA GLY A 295 7.86 19.79 -19.63
C GLY A 295 9.21 19.16 -20.00
N THR A 296 9.13 17.90 -20.37
CA THR A 296 10.23 17.15 -20.99
C THR A 296 10.13 17.29 -22.52
N ALA A 297 11.15 16.85 -23.26
CA ALA A 297 11.08 16.75 -24.72
C ALA A 297 9.94 15.82 -25.18
N ASP A 298 9.49 14.91 -24.32
CA ASP A 298 8.39 13.97 -24.59
C ASP A 298 7.01 14.64 -24.63
N GLY A 299 6.85 15.79 -23.97
CA GLY A 299 5.60 16.56 -23.96
C GLY A 299 4.45 15.87 -23.21
N THR A 300 4.75 14.89 -22.35
CA THR A 300 3.73 14.18 -21.56
C THR A 300 3.12 15.08 -20.49
N SER A 301 1.88 14.79 -20.12
CA SER A 301 1.13 15.59 -19.14
C SER A 301 0.17 14.74 -18.32
N ILE A 302 -0.27 15.31 -17.19
CA ILE A 302 -1.24 14.67 -16.30
C ILE A 302 -2.45 15.59 -16.06
N ALA A 303 -3.61 14.97 -15.84
CA ALA A 303 -4.81 15.62 -15.31
C ALA A 303 -5.39 14.74 -14.21
N GLY A 304 -5.71 15.31 -13.06
CA GLY A 304 -6.15 14.53 -11.90
C GLY A 304 -7.36 15.11 -11.19
N LEU A 305 -8.12 14.21 -10.58
CA LEU A 305 -9.22 14.48 -9.66
C LEU A 305 -8.95 13.74 -8.36
N GLU A 306 -8.92 14.47 -7.25
CA GLU A 306 -8.78 13.92 -5.91
C GLU A 306 -9.95 14.30 -5.04
N LEU A 307 -10.36 13.37 -4.19
CA LEU A 307 -11.28 13.59 -3.09
C LEU A 307 -10.51 13.46 -1.78
N ALA A 308 -10.77 14.37 -0.85
CA ALA A 308 -10.06 14.33 0.42
C ALA A 308 -10.99 14.56 1.60
N ARG A 309 -10.52 14.14 2.78
CA ARG A 309 -11.17 14.41 4.06
C ARG A 309 -10.13 14.72 5.12
N PRO A 310 -10.35 15.75 5.94
CA PRO A 310 -9.48 16.05 7.07
C PRO A 310 -9.64 14.98 8.16
N PHE A 311 -8.53 14.54 8.72
CA PHE A 311 -8.50 13.63 9.86
C PHE A 311 -8.22 14.34 11.16
N ILE A 312 -7.27 15.29 11.16
CA ILE A 312 -6.80 15.99 12.35
C ILE A 312 -6.63 17.46 12.01
N GLU A 313 -7.13 18.35 12.88
CA GLU A 313 -6.80 19.76 12.88
C GLU A 313 -5.81 20.06 14.01
N ARG A 314 -4.81 20.90 13.73
CA ARG A 314 -3.82 21.38 14.70
C ARG A 314 -3.18 20.24 15.50
N MET A 315 -2.56 19.29 14.80
CA MET A 315 -1.90 18.14 15.39
C MET A 315 -0.98 18.56 16.55
N HIS A 316 -1.21 18.01 17.74
CA HIS A 316 -0.52 18.39 18.98
C HIS A 316 -0.56 19.89 19.34
N GLY A 317 -1.57 20.62 18.85
CA GLY A 317 -1.68 22.06 19.02
C GLY A 317 -0.83 22.89 18.04
N TRP A 318 -0.02 22.24 17.20
CA TRP A 318 0.74 22.90 16.13
C TRP A 318 -0.17 23.27 14.95
N PRO A 319 0.18 24.29 14.16
CA PRO A 319 -0.56 24.63 12.94
C PRO A 319 -0.29 23.62 11.83
N ILE A 320 -0.63 22.34 12.09
CA ILE A 320 -0.46 21.22 11.18
C ILE A 320 -1.78 20.45 11.14
N ASP A 321 -2.37 20.36 9.94
CA ASP A 321 -3.54 19.53 9.69
C ASP A 321 -3.12 18.25 8.94
N ILE A 322 -3.80 17.14 9.22
CA ILE A 322 -3.64 15.88 8.49
C ILE A 322 -4.89 15.61 7.69
N VAL A 323 -4.72 15.46 6.38
CA VAL A 323 -5.78 15.24 5.40
C VAL A 323 -5.49 13.98 4.60
N GLY A 324 -6.47 13.10 4.47
CA GLY A 324 -6.36 11.91 3.62
C GLY A 324 -6.95 12.18 2.24
N TYR A 325 -6.21 11.81 1.21
CA TYR A 325 -6.58 11.94 -0.19
C TYR A 325 -6.76 10.57 -0.84
N ALA A 326 -7.68 10.49 -1.78
CA ALA A 326 -7.79 9.40 -2.74
C ALA A 326 -8.19 9.98 -4.09
N GLY A 327 -7.52 9.57 -5.15
CA GLY A 327 -7.73 10.18 -6.44
C GLY A 327 -7.31 9.32 -7.62
N THR A 328 -7.54 9.90 -8.79
CA THR A 328 -7.13 9.33 -10.06
C THR A 328 -6.42 10.37 -10.91
N ILE A 329 -5.38 9.93 -11.59
CA ILE A 329 -4.58 10.74 -12.52
C ILE A 329 -4.66 10.09 -13.89
N TYR A 330 -5.02 10.87 -14.90
CA TYR A 330 -4.92 10.52 -16.30
C TYR A 330 -3.58 10.95 -16.85
N HIS A 331 -2.82 10.02 -17.41
CA HIS A 331 -1.56 10.24 -18.08
C HIS A 331 -1.78 10.38 -19.58
N ASN A 332 -1.55 11.57 -20.12
CA ASN A 332 -1.47 11.81 -21.57
C ASN A 332 0.00 11.64 -21.99
N GLU A 333 0.26 10.57 -22.69
CA GLU A 333 1.61 10.14 -23.09
C GLU A 333 2.04 10.71 -24.46
N ASN A 334 1.32 11.70 -24.97
CA ASN A 334 1.66 12.44 -26.22
C ASN A 334 1.92 11.52 -27.44
N GLY A 335 1.24 10.39 -27.51
CA GLY A 335 1.40 9.41 -28.61
C GLY A 335 2.62 8.51 -28.51
N LEU A 336 3.48 8.66 -27.49
CA LEU A 336 4.68 7.83 -27.29
C LEU A 336 4.32 6.43 -26.80
N GLN A 337 3.23 6.32 -26.04
CA GLN A 337 2.56 5.07 -25.69
C GLN A 337 1.05 5.31 -25.51
N ALA A 338 0.28 4.25 -25.26
CA ALA A 338 -1.13 4.40 -24.96
C ALA A 338 -1.33 5.14 -23.63
N ASN A 339 -2.21 6.14 -23.63
CA ASN A 339 -2.62 6.86 -22.43
C ASN A 339 -3.16 5.91 -21.36
N SER A 340 -2.99 6.23 -20.10
CA SER A 340 -3.39 5.36 -19.00
C SER A 340 -3.87 6.12 -17.77
N TRP A 341 -4.38 5.38 -16.81
CA TRP A 341 -4.83 5.89 -15.53
C TRP A 341 -3.91 5.44 -14.41
N GLU A 342 -3.86 6.25 -13.38
CA GLU A 342 -3.24 5.96 -12.10
C GLU A 342 -4.26 6.18 -11.00
N LEU A 343 -4.29 5.29 -10.02
CA LEU A 343 -5.02 5.47 -8.77
C LEU A 343 -4.00 5.73 -7.67
N HIS A 344 -4.30 6.67 -6.78
CA HIS A 344 -3.46 6.93 -5.63
C HIS A 344 -4.27 7.21 -4.38
N THR A 345 -3.63 7.03 -3.25
CA THR A 345 -4.12 7.46 -1.94
C THR A 345 -2.93 7.91 -1.11
N ASP A 346 -3.09 9.00 -0.39
CA ASP A 346 -2.05 9.53 0.48
C ASP A 346 -2.61 10.22 1.72
N MET A 347 -1.78 10.32 2.73
CA MET A 347 -1.97 11.21 3.86
C MET A 347 -1.05 12.40 3.73
N LYS A 348 -1.63 13.60 3.76
CA LYS A 348 -0.92 14.85 3.60
C LYS A 348 -0.95 15.65 4.89
N ALA A 349 0.23 16.07 5.35
CA ALA A 349 0.39 17.05 6.42
C ALA A 349 0.49 18.44 5.81
N PHE A 350 -0.38 19.36 6.24
CA PHE A 350 -0.35 20.76 5.86
C PHE A 350 0.11 21.63 7.02
N PHE A 351 1.24 22.32 6.84
CA PHE A 351 1.68 23.37 7.75
C PHE A 351 1.19 24.74 7.25
N TYR A 352 0.58 25.54 8.16
CA TYR A 352 0.03 26.86 7.83
C TYR A 352 0.40 27.96 8.85
N GLY A 353 1.40 27.72 9.70
CA GLY A 353 1.83 28.63 10.76
C GLY A 353 2.75 29.76 10.28
N PHE A 354 2.44 30.41 9.17
CA PHE A 354 3.24 31.52 8.65
C PHE A 354 2.91 32.85 9.32
N PRO A 355 3.87 33.78 9.48
CA PRO A 355 3.63 35.09 10.09
C PRO A 355 2.60 35.96 9.37
N TRP A 356 2.34 35.68 8.10
CA TRP A 356 1.36 36.41 7.27
C TRP A 356 0.02 35.70 7.11
N SER A 357 -0.21 34.55 7.76
CA SER A 357 -1.42 33.71 7.58
C SER A 357 -2.72 34.44 7.94
N ASP A 358 -2.67 35.46 8.80
CA ASP A 358 -3.84 36.31 9.11
C ASP A 358 -4.32 37.12 7.91
N ARG A 359 -3.42 37.43 6.97
CA ARG A 359 -3.70 38.22 5.76
C ARG A 359 -3.93 37.36 4.54
N LEU A 360 -3.10 36.32 4.38
CA LEU A 360 -3.12 35.41 3.26
C LEU A 360 -2.83 34.01 3.78
N ARG A 361 -3.86 33.19 3.91
CA ARG A 361 -3.68 31.81 4.32
C ARG A 361 -2.85 31.06 3.27
N THR A 362 -1.70 30.61 3.72
CA THR A 362 -0.72 29.87 2.93
C THR A 362 -0.53 28.52 3.59
N ARG A 363 -0.46 27.44 2.79
CA ARG A 363 -0.16 26.11 3.29
C ARG A 363 1.02 25.52 2.53
N ILE A 364 1.92 24.82 3.25
CA ILE A 364 2.86 23.88 2.66
C ILE A 364 2.38 22.50 3.02
N GLY A 365 2.17 21.66 2.03
CA GLY A 365 1.73 20.28 2.17
C GLY A 365 2.82 19.28 1.81
N PHE A 366 2.85 18.14 2.50
CA PHE A 366 3.63 16.99 2.10
C PHE A 366 2.78 15.73 2.24
N GLY A 367 2.44 15.12 1.10
CA GLY A 367 1.70 13.88 1.00
C GLY A 367 2.62 12.67 0.92
N PHE A 368 2.23 11.60 1.59
CA PHE A 368 2.88 10.29 1.54
C PHE A 368 1.81 9.20 1.41
N GLY A 369 1.94 8.37 0.38
CA GLY A 369 0.96 7.34 0.11
C GLY A 369 1.40 6.30 -0.89
N LEU A 370 0.44 5.67 -1.55
CA LEU A 370 0.65 4.67 -2.59
C LEU A 370 -0.01 5.10 -3.90
N SER A 371 0.62 4.76 -5.00
CA SER A 371 0.15 4.99 -6.35
C SER A 371 0.21 3.69 -7.15
N TYR A 372 -0.88 3.35 -7.83
CA TYR A 372 -0.97 2.22 -8.75
C TYR A 372 -1.25 2.72 -10.18
N ALA A 373 -0.28 2.63 -11.06
CA ALA A 373 -0.41 2.94 -12.47
C ALA A 373 -0.84 1.69 -13.25
N PHE A 374 -1.95 1.77 -13.99
CA PHE A 374 -2.38 0.65 -14.85
C PHE A 374 -1.36 0.36 -15.95
N ARG A 375 -0.63 1.38 -16.37
CA ARG A 375 0.57 1.31 -17.19
C ARG A 375 1.61 2.23 -16.59
N VAL A 376 2.86 1.81 -16.52
CA VAL A 376 3.98 2.66 -16.07
C VAL A 376 4.05 3.90 -16.99
N PRO A 377 4.13 5.12 -16.45
CA PRO A 377 4.24 6.34 -17.25
C PRO A 377 5.47 6.32 -18.16
N TYR A 378 5.36 6.83 -19.37
CA TYR A 378 6.45 6.81 -20.36
C TYR A 378 7.74 7.44 -19.83
N VAL A 379 7.65 8.58 -19.17
CA VAL A 379 8.84 9.25 -18.59
C VAL A 379 9.53 8.39 -17.53
N GLU A 380 8.78 7.63 -16.74
CA GLU A 380 9.34 6.69 -15.77
C GLU A 380 10.05 5.53 -16.47
N GLU A 381 9.37 4.91 -17.45
CA GLU A 381 9.92 3.79 -18.21
C GLU A 381 11.19 4.19 -18.96
N ARG A 382 11.19 5.34 -19.65
CA ARG A 382 12.36 5.91 -20.33
C ARG A 382 13.52 6.13 -19.37
N ASP A 383 13.30 6.82 -18.27
CA ASP A 383 14.35 7.20 -17.32
C ASP A 383 14.96 5.98 -16.63
N GLN A 384 14.13 5.00 -16.30
CA GLN A 384 14.59 3.76 -15.69
C GLN A 384 15.35 2.89 -16.70
N ALA A 385 14.87 2.80 -17.95
CA ALA A 385 15.58 2.07 -19.01
C ALA A 385 16.96 2.66 -19.30
N GLN A 386 17.09 3.99 -19.36
CA GLN A 386 18.39 4.67 -19.55
C GLN A 386 19.39 4.39 -18.44
N ARG A 387 18.89 4.13 -17.22
CA ARG A 387 19.71 3.84 -16.03
C ARG A 387 19.88 2.35 -15.74
N GLY A 388 19.30 1.47 -16.56
CA GLY A 388 19.29 0.03 -16.32
C GLY A 388 18.58 -0.35 -15.03
N ARG A 389 17.46 0.33 -14.69
CA ARG A 389 16.71 0.14 -13.46
C ARG A 389 15.33 -0.42 -13.73
N ASN A 390 14.70 -0.94 -12.67
CA ASN A 390 13.36 -1.53 -12.72
C ASN A 390 12.26 -0.47 -12.75
N THR A 391 11.08 -0.88 -13.23
CA THR A 391 9.81 -0.14 -13.10
C THR A 391 8.79 -0.98 -12.35
N SER A 392 7.76 -0.33 -11.79
CA SER A 392 6.67 -1.02 -11.11
C SER A 392 5.34 -0.27 -11.27
N LYS A 393 4.25 -1.01 -11.35
CA LYS A 393 2.91 -0.42 -11.34
C LYS A 393 2.56 0.17 -9.98
N LEU A 394 2.99 -0.46 -8.88
CA LEU A 394 2.78 0.04 -7.52
C LEU A 394 4.06 0.74 -7.03
N LEU A 395 3.96 2.01 -6.70
CA LEU A 395 5.02 2.81 -6.09
C LEU A 395 4.48 3.66 -4.93
N VAL A 396 5.36 4.21 -4.13
CA VAL A 396 5.01 5.28 -3.18
C VAL A 396 4.63 6.52 -3.97
N TYR A 397 3.62 7.22 -3.51
CA TYR A 397 3.19 8.53 -3.98
C TYR A 397 3.66 9.60 -3.01
N LEU A 398 4.43 10.58 -3.51
CA LEU A 398 4.86 11.75 -2.76
C LEU A 398 4.30 12.99 -3.42
N ASP A 399 3.67 13.86 -2.62
CA ASP A 399 2.95 15.03 -3.09
C ASP A 399 3.29 16.29 -2.27
N PRO A 400 4.51 16.87 -2.44
CA PRO A 400 4.83 18.17 -1.89
C PRO A 400 4.06 19.27 -2.63
N THR A 401 3.44 20.19 -1.86
CA THR A 401 2.62 21.29 -2.39
C THR A 401 2.86 22.57 -1.64
N ILE A 402 2.58 23.69 -2.31
CA ILE A 402 2.38 25.00 -1.70
C ILE A 402 1.14 25.65 -2.31
N ASP A 403 0.29 26.21 -1.47
CA ASP A 403 -0.93 26.86 -1.91
C ASP A 403 -1.30 28.09 -1.07
N VAL A 404 -2.21 28.89 -1.63
CA VAL A 404 -2.75 30.08 -1.00
C VAL A 404 -4.26 30.15 -1.16
N SER A 405 -4.96 30.72 -0.17
CA SER A 405 -6.40 30.93 -0.24
C SER A 405 -6.77 31.91 -1.35
N LEU A 406 -7.58 31.45 -2.31
CA LEU A 406 -8.14 32.30 -3.36
C LEU A 406 -8.98 33.45 -2.77
N GLY A 407 -9.77 33.15 -1.75
CA GLY A 407 -10.62 34.16 -1.11
C GLY A 407 -9.84 35.29 -0.43
N ASP A 408 -8.74 34.96 0.22
CA ASP A 408 -7.86 35.97 0.83
C ASP A 408 -7.13 36.77 -0.25
N LEU A 409 -6.70 36.11 -1.35
CA LEU A 409 -5.99 36.73 -2.47
C LEU A 409 -6.85 37.80 -3.19
N ILE A 410 -8.16 37.54 -3.38
CA ILE A 410 -9.05 38.42 -4.12
C ILE A 410 -10.06 39.18 -3.21
N GLY A 411 -9.94 39.06 -1.88
CA GLY A 411 -10.80 39.72 -0.90
C GLY A 411 -12.24 39.19 -0.81
N LYS A 412 -12.50 37.92 -1.26
CA LYS A 412 -13.84 37.31 -1.26
C LYS A 412 -13.97 36.22 -0.20
N ARG A 413 -14.68 36.52 0.91
CA ARG A 413 -14.88 35.58 2.04
C ARG A 413 -15.46 34.22 1.64
N LYS A 414 -16.35 34.16 0.64
CA LYS A 414 -16.98 32.90 0.19
C LYS A 414 -15.99 31.90 -0.46
N LEU A 415 -14.83 32.38 -0.90
CA LEU A 415 -13.80 31.57 -1.53
C LEU A 415 -12.59 31.33 -0.60
N ARG A 416 -12.74 31.58 0.69
CA ARG A 416 -11.65 31.43 1.66
C ARG A 416 -11.13 30.00 1.77
N ASP A 417 -12.01 29.02 1.62
CA ASP A 417 -11.68 27.60 1.70
C ASP A 417 -11.44 26.99 0.29
N THR A 418 -11.23 27.88 -0.69
CA THR A 418 -10.72 27.52 -2.01
C THR A 418 -9.25 27.90 -2.08
N TYR A 419 -8.40 26.95 -2.41
CA TYR A 419 -6.96 27.12 -2.50
C TYR A 419 -6.48 26.96 -3.95
N LEU A 420 -5.54 27.82 -4.34
CA LEU A 420 -4.77 27.69 -5.58
C LEU A 420 -3.35 27.34 -5.22
N GLY A 421 -2.82 26.29 -5.86
CA GLY A 421 -1.49 25.80 -5.50
C GLY A 421 -0.74 25.19 -6.67
N VAL A 422 0.52 24.89 -6.37
CA VAL A 422 1.41 24.13 -7.22
C VAL A 422 2.03 23.01 -6.41
N GLY A 423 2.43 21.93 -7.09
CA GLY A 423 3.04 20.78 -6.45
C GLY A 423 3.85 19.93 -7.40
N VAL A 424 4.40 18.87 -6.84
CA VAL A 424 5.10 17.83 -7.59
C VAL A 424 4.41 16.49 -7.33
N SER A 425 3.81 15.92 -8.34
CA SER A 425 3.35 14.53 -8.30
C SER A 425 4.56 13.63 -8.55
N HIS A 426 4.99 12.87 -7.54
CA HIS A 426 6.17 12.02 -7.61
C HIS A 426 5.82 10.59 -7.23
N ARG A 427 6.15 9.66 -8.14
CA ARG A 427 6.13 8.23 -7.87
C ARG A 427 7.54 7.80 -7.45
N SER A 428 7.67 7.02 -6.38
CA SER A 428 8.96 6.63 -5.80
C SER A 428 9.02 5.16 -5.42
N GLY A 429 10.11 4.50 -5.77
CA GLY A 429 10.41 3.13 -5.34
C GLY A 429 11.26 3.04 -4.07
N ILE A 430 11.38 4.11 -3.29
CA ILE A 430 12.16 4.18 -2.04
C ILE A 430 13.59 3.63 -2.24
N PHE A 431 14.31 4.19 -3.21
CA PHE A 431 15.73 3.87 -3.50
C PHE A 431 16.00 2.39 -3.80
N GLY A 432 15.02 1.62 -4.29
CA GLY A 432 15.16 0.19 -4.58
C GLY A 432 15.19 -0.69 -3.34
N SER A 433 14.72 -0.20 -2.19
CA SER A 433 14.77 -0.91 -0.91
C SER A 433 13.52 -1.75 -0.60
N SER A 434 12.59 -1.87 -1.56
CA SER A 434 11.31 -2.54 -1.36
C SER A 434 10.92 -3.40 -2.56
N GLN A 435 10.83 -4.70 -2.35
CA GLN A 435 10.30 -5.61 -3.37
C GLN A 435 8.81 -5.42 -3.59
N LEU A 436 8.05 -5.01 -2.58
CA LEU A 436 6.65 -4.59 -2.73
C LEU A 436 6.49 -3.59 -3.88
N LEU A 437 7.48 -2.70 -4.02
CA LEU A 437 7.54 -1.65 -5.02
C LEU A 437 8.40 -2.03 -6.25
N GLY A 438 8.74 -3.33 -6.43
CA GLY A 438 9.51 -3.83 -7.57
C GLY A 438 10.99 -3.45 -7.54
N ASN A 439 11.58 -3.16 -6.38
CA ASN A 439 12.97 -2.69 -6.20
C ASN A 439 13.31 -1.49 -7.11
N VAL A 440 12.37 -0.58 -7.30
CA VAL A 440 12.53 0.59 -8.15
C VAL A 440 13.39 1.64 -7.45
N ASN A 441 14.44 2.11 -8.13
CA ASN A 441 15.27 3.21 -7.66
C ASN A 441 15.03 4.44 -8.55
N GLY A 442 14.05 5.24 -8.19
CA GLY A 442 13.57 6.40 -8.95
C GLY A 442 12.05 6.39 -9.08
N GLY A 443 11.56 6.98 -10.14
CA GLY A 443 10.15 7.13 -10.47
C GLY A 443 9.94 8.29 -11.44
N SER A 444 8.72 8.76 -11.56
CA SER A 444 8.35 9.91 -12.41
C SER A 444 8.08 11.16 -11.60
N ASN A 445 8.29 12.32 -12.23
CA ASN A 445 8.00 13.63 -11.67
C ASN A 445 7.15 14.46 -12.63
N TYR A 446 6.11 15.09 -12.08
CA TYR A 446 5.26 16.04 -12.81
C TYR A 446 5.08 17.30 -11.96
N PHE A 447 5.44 18.47 -12.49
CA PHE A 447 4.99 19.73 -11.91
C PHE A 447 3.54 19.98 -12.28
N TYR A 448 2.72 20.29 -11.31
CA TYR A 448 1.31 20.55 -11.54
C TYR A 448 0.82 21.80 -10.81
N ALA A 449 -0.22 22.43 -11.36
CA ALA A 449 -1.05 23.43 -10.69
C ALA A 449 -2.40 22.82 -10.33
N TYR A 450 -3.03 23.33 -9.28
CA TYR A 450 -4.31 22.83 -8.83
C TYR A 450 -5.21 23.88 -8.23
N VAL A 451 -6.50 23.57 -8.22
CA VAL A 451 -7.51 24.22 -7.41
C VAL A 451 -8.12 23.19 -6.46
N GLU A 452 -8.29 23.57 -5.20
CA GLU A 452 -8.87 22.72 -4.15
C GLU A 452 -9.93 23.50 -3.39
N TRP A 453 -11.07 22.87 -3.10
CA TRP A 453 -12.14 23.52 -2.32
C TRP A 453 -12.87 22.48 -1.46
N ALA A 454 -13.41 22.94 -0.32
CA ALA A 454 -14.30 22.17 0.53
C ALA A 454 -15.76 22.31 0.07
N MET A 455 -16.51 21.18 0.12
CA MET A 455 -17.95 21.12 -0.16
C MET A 455 -18.75 21.00 1.12
#